data_3b66ecc5b0b293fd457a7807f8c346fa
#
_entry.id   3b66ecc5b0b293fd457a7807f8c346fa
#
_cell.length_a   1.000
_cell.length_b   1.000
_cell.length_c   1.000
_cell.angle_alpha   90.00
_cell.angle_beta   90.00
_cell.angle_gamma   90.00
#
_symmetry.space_group_name_H-M   'P 1'
#
loop_
_entity.id
_entity.type
_entity.pdbx_description
1 polymer ?
#
loop_
_entity_poly.entity_id
_entity_poly.type
_entity_poly.pdbx_seq_one_letter_code
_entity_poly.pdbx_strand_id
1 'polypeptide(L)'
;MRWDIFCRVIDNYGDVGVCWRLSRQLVMEYRFAVRLWVDDMIRLQRICPAVDARLAIQSCRGVEVRHWRHPFPNVIPADVVIEAFGCELPENYVSAMAGACSRQHDQILDGCINITEEGTQRVWINLEYLSAEQWVEGCHGLASPHPRMPLTKYFFFPGFTAATGGLLREKGLLAQREAFQSDTVKFWRQLGLAPPAATETVVSLFCYDSAPVSRLLDSWAASVTPVRCLVPASHLLQQIAGWAGIQTLAPGASVLRGNLTLHIISFLSQEDYDALLWACDCNFVRGEDSFVRAQWAARPLVWHIYPQQDQAHLVKLEAFLDRYCHDLMPDAATAVRTFHRQWNGDGNLDWSGFWQFRAQLQRHATAWAEQLARFKDLAYNLVHFCKDRTNR
;
A
#
# COMPACT_ATOMS: atom_id res chain seq x y z
N MET A 1 22.20 8.08 -10.50
CA MET A 1 21.03 7.48 -11.17
C MET A 1 19.79 8.24 -10.73
N ARG A 2 19.02 8.73 -11.69
CA ARG A 2 17.75 9.44 -11.48
C ARG A 2 16.60 8.50 -11.77
N TRP A 3 15.53 8.62 -11.00
CA TRP A 3 14.32 7.80 -11.09
C TRP A 3 13.10 8.69 -11.26
N ASP A 4 12.26 8.38 -12.23
CA ASP A 4 10.92 8.96 -12.39
C ASP A 4 9.88 7.90 -12.07
N ILE A 5 8.98 8.20 -11.15
CA ILE A 5 7.86 7.33 -10.78
C ILE A 5 6.59 8.06 -11.14
N PHE A 6 5.78 7.46 -12.02
CA PHE A 6 4.49 7.99 -12.44
C PHE A 6 3.37 7.24 -11.76
N CYS A 7 2.48 7.97 -11.13
CA CYS A 7 1.33 7.45 -10.42
C CYS A 7 0.06 8.20 -10.82
N ARG A 8 -0.90 7.46 -11.39
CA ARG A 8 -2.28 7.90 -11.53
C ARG A 8 -3.09 7.26 -10.41
N VAL A 9 -3.81 8.06 -9.64
CA VAL A 9 -4.52 7.59 -8.45
C VAL A 9 -5.89 7.07 -8.83
N ILE A 10 -6.07 5.75 -8.81
CA ILE A 10 -7.33 5.04 -9.06
C ILE A 10 -7.92 4.53 -7.75
N ASP A 11 -7.13 3.77 -6.96
CA ASP A 11 -7.53 3.27 -5.64
C ASP A 11 -7.17 4.28 -4.55
N ASN A 12 -7.92 5.40 -4.49
CA ASN A 12 -7.82 6.40 -3.41
C ASN A 12 -6.39 6.62 -2.88
N TYR A 13 -5.97 5.87 -1.84
CA TYR A 13 -4.67 6.00 -1.18
C TYR A 13 -3.71 4.86 -1.50
N GLY A 14 -4.20 3.75 -2.10
CA GLY A 14 -3.38 2.56 -2.38
C GLY A 14 -2.24 2.86 -3.33
N ASP A 15 -2.57 3.35 -4.53
CA ASP A 15 -1.60 3.59 -5.59
C ASP A 15 -0.55 4.63 -5.18
N VAL A 16 -1.01 5.78 -4.69
CA VAL A 16 -0.11 6.86 -4.27
C VAL A 16 0.68 6.47 -3.01
N GLY A 17 0.12 5.64 -2.14
CA GLY A 17 0.77 5.10 -0.94
C GLY A 17 1.98 4.25 -1.27
N VAL A 18 1.82 3.29 -2.16
CA VAL A 18 2.92 2.42 -2.65
C VAL A 18 4.00 3.27 -3.33
N CYS A 19 3.60 4.16 -4.26
CA CYS A 19 4.55 5.00 -4.99
C CYS A 19 5.33 5.95 -4.07
N TRP A 20 4.67 6.53 -3.06
CA TRP A 20 5.30 7.40 -2.08
C TRP A 20 6.31 6.66 -1.21
N ARG A 21 5.94 5.48 -0.66
CA ARG A 21 6.87 4.65 0.13
C ARG A 21 8.07 4.23 -0.70
N LEU A 22 7.85 3.72 -1.92
CA LEU A 22 8.93 3.33 -2.82
C LEU A 22 9.86 4.51 -3.12
N SER A 23 9.31 5.69 -3.43
CA SER A 23 10.10 6.91 -3.69
C SER A 23 11.00 7.26 -2.52
N ARG A 24 10.44 7.24 -1.31
CA ARG A 24 11.19 7.52 -0.07
C ARG A 24 12.27 6.47 0.19
N GLN A 25 11.95 5.19 0.02
CA GLN A 25 12.92 4.11 0.22
C GLN A 25 14.10 4.23 -0.74
N LEU A 26 13.85 4.53 -2.02
CA LEU A 26 14.90 4.75 -3.01
C LEU A 26 15.82 5.95 -2.65
N VAL A 27 15.24 7.03 -2.14
CA VAL A 27 16.03 8.18 -1.66
C VAL A 27 16.84 7.82 -0.43
N MET A 28 16.21 7.23 0.58
CA MET A 28 16.83 7.05 1.90
C MET A 28 17.86 5.92 1.93
N GLU A 29 17.57 4.81 1.26
CA GLU A 29 18.42 3.62 1.33
C GLU A 29 19.45 3.55 0.20
N TYR A 30 19.12 4.09 -0.99
CA TYR A 30 19.97 4.01 -2.17
C TYR A 30 20.56 5.36 -2.61
N ARG A 31 20.14 6.47 -2.00
CA ARG A 31 20.63 7.82 -2.31
C ARG A 31 20.38 8.24 -3.76
N PHE A 32 19.32 7.73 -4.38
CA PHE A 32 18.93 8.13 -5.73
C PHE A 32 18.17 9.45 -5.72
N ALA A 33 18.30 10.21 -6.81
CA ALA A 33 17.44 11.34 -7.08
C ALA A 33 16.11 10.82 -7.64
N VAL A 34 15.01 11.04 -6.93
CA VAL A 34 13.68 10.52 -7.30
C VAL A 34 12.72 11.67 -7.55
N ARG A 35 12.04 11.67 -8.72
CA ARG A 35 10.86 12.48 -9.02
C ARG A 35 9.62 11.61 -9.00
N LEU A 36 8.66 12.00 -8.18
CA LEU A 36 7.35 11.37 -8.14
C LEU A 36 6.32 12.27 -8.82
N TRP A 37 5.75 11.80 -9.92
CA TRP A 37 4.68 12.43 -10.67
C TRP A 37 3.34 11.89 -10.22
N VAL A 38 2.45 12.75 -9.69
CA VAL A 38 1.14 12.36 -9.16
C VAL A 38 0.07 13.26 -9.73
N ASP A 39 -1.04 12.70 -10.19
CA ASP A 39 -2.19 13.45 -10.71
C ASP A 39 -3.12 13.96 -9.60
N ASP A 40 -3.19 13.29 -8.45
CA ASP A 40 -3.99 13.70 -7.29
C ASP A 40 -3.11 14.09 -6.08
N MET A 41 -2.72 15.36 -6.05
CA MET A 41 -1.90 15.92 -4.96
C MET A 41 -2.65 15.98 -3.62
N ILE A 42 -3.97 16.04 -3.63
CA ILE A 42 -4.78 16.10 -2.40
C ILE A 42 -4.70 14.78 -1.65
N ARG A 43 -4.79 13.66 -2.37
CA ARG A 43 -4.63 12.33 -1.78
C ARG A 43 -3.20 12.12 -1.26
N LEU A 44 -2.20 12.58 -2.01
CA LEU A 44 -0.81 12.52 -1.52
C LEU A 44 -0.62 13.37 -0.24
N GLN A 45 -1.18 14.58 -0.18
CA GLN A 45 -1.12 15.43 1.02
C GLN A 45 -1.77 14.75 2.24
N ARG A 46 -2.83 13.98 2.03
CA ARG A 46 -3.49 13.26 3.13
C ARG A 46 -2.60 12.21 3.79
N ILE A 47 -1.83 11.45 3.01
CA ILE A 47 -0.91 10.43 3.53
C ILE A 47 0.44 11.01 3.95
N CYS A 48 0.80 12.18 3.41
CA CYS A 48 2.01 12.93 3.75
C CYS A 48 1.66 14.41 3.96
N PRO A 49 1.29 14.83 5.18
CA PRO A 49 0.88 16.21 5.46
C PRO A 49 1.94 17.28 5.18
N ALA A 50 3.20 16.89 5.02
CA ALA A 50 4.29 17.79 4.63
C ALA A 50 4.25 18.22 3.16
N VAL A 51 3.44 17.57 2.33
CA VAL A 51 3.20 17.95 0.93
C VAL A 51 2.10 19.03 0.87
N ASP A 52 2.34 20.11 0.11
CA ASP A 52 1.31 21.11 -0.19
C ASP A 52 0.69 20.81 -1.56
N ALA A 53 -0.59 20.45 -1.58
CA ALA A 53 -1.32 20.09 -2.80
C ALA A 53 -1.46 21.26 -3.81
N ARG A 54 -1.23 22.52 -3.39
CA ARG A 54 -1.29 23.72 -4.25
C ARG A 54 -0.04 23.90 -5.11
N LEU A 55 1.09 23.31 -4.69
CA LEU A 55 2.37 23.47 -5.36
C LEU A 55 2.50 22.43 -6.49
N ALA A 56 2.87 22.92 -7.69
CA ALA A 56 3.12 22.05 -8.84
C ALA A 56 4.42 21.27 -8.72
N ILE A 57 5.41 21.83 -8.04
CA ILE A 57 6.75 21.24 -7.83
C ILE A 57 7.17 21.55 -6.40
N GLN A 58 7.62 20.55 -5.68
CA GLN A 58 8.15 20.70 -4.33
C GLN A 58 9.09 19.55 -3.96
N SER A 59 9.93 19.77 -2.96
CA SER A 59 10.75 18.70 -2.37
C SER A 59 10.17 18.33 -1.01
N CYS A 60 9.89 17.04 -0.82
CA CYS A 60 9.43 16.53 0.45
C CYS A 60 10.20 15.25 0.82
N ARG A 61 10.85 15.25 1.98
CA ARG A 61 11.66 14.12 2.49
C ARG A 61 12.70 13.60 1.47
N GLY A 62 13.28 14.51 0.67
CA GLY A 62 14.27 14.20 -0.37
C GLY A 62 13.70 13.72 -1.69
N VAL A 63 12.39 13.56 -1.80
CA VAL A 63 11.69 13.24 -3.05
C VAL A 63 11.25 14.54 -3.72
N GLU A 64 11.54 14.71 -5.00
CA GLU A 64 10.98 15.78 -5.83
C GLU A 64 9.56 15.37 -6.25
N VAL A 65 8.55 15.99 -5.65
CA VAL A 65 7.13 15.74 -5.96
C VAL A 65 6.68 16.70 -7.03
N ARG A 66 6.08 16.19 -8.09
CA ARG A 66 5.54 16.96 -9.21
C ARG A 66 4.08 16.62 -9.47
N HIS A 67 3.27 17.64 -9.63
CA HIS A 67 1.88 17.48 -10.04
C HIS A 67 1.83 17.09 -11.52
N TRP A 68 1.33 15.90 -11.82
CA TRP A 68 1.10 15.43 -13.18
C TRP A 68 -0.16 16.06 -13.76
N ARG A 69 0.04 17.07 -14.62
CA ARG A 69 -1.05 17.84 -15.27
C ARG A 69 -1.04 17.66 -16.77
N HIS A 70 -2.15 18.03 -17.40
CA HIS A 70 -2.26 18.12 -18.84
C HIS A 70 -2.27 19.59 -19.27
N PRO A 71 -1.52 20.03 -20.31
CA PRO A 71 -0.50 19.25 -21.04
C PRO A 71 0.72 18.91 -20.17
N PHE A 72 1.32 17.73 -20.44
CA PHE A 72 2.52 17.32 -19.71
C PHE A 72 3.74 18.15 -20.15
N PRO A 73 4.55 18.68 -19.23
CA PRO A 73 5.68 19.53 -19.56
C PRO A 73 6.80 18.72 -20.27
N ASN A 74 7.56 19.40 -21.13
CA ASN A 74 8.74 18.82 -21.70
C ASN A 74 9.84 18.76 -20.62
N VAL A 75 10.30 17.58 -20.31
CA VAL A 75 11.32 17.32 -19.29
C VAL A 75 12.32 16.30 -19.80
N ILE A 76 13.54 16.34 -19.28
CA ILE A 76 14.53 15.29 -19.54
C ILE A 76 14.14 14.07 -18.72
N PRO A 77 13.88 12.91 -19.38
CA PRO A 77 13.55 11.67 -18.68
C PRO A 77 14.70 11.18 -17.78
N ALA A 78 14.33 10.49 -16.71
CA ALA A 78 15.29 9.86 -15.80
C ALA A 78 15.97 8.63 -16.43
N ASP A 79 16.99 8.09 -15.75
CA ASP A 79 17.69 6.86 -16.18
C ASP A 79 16.79 5.64 -16.01
N VAL A 80 15.98 5.64 -14.96
CA VAL A 80 14.95 4.62 -14.69
C VAL A 80 13.58 5.31 -14.61
N VAL A 81 12.62 4.74 -15.32
CA VAL A 81 11.25 5.22 -15.37
C VAL A 81 10.31 4.12 -14.90
N ILE A 82 9.54 4.40 -13.84
CA ILE A 82 8.51 3.50 -13.34
C ILE A 82 7.15 4.06 -13.74
N GLU A 83 6.44 3.29 -14.55
CA GLU A 83 5.02 3.41 -14.84
C GLU A 83 4.28 2.55 -13.82
N ALA A 84 3.71 3.17 -12.78
CA ALA A 84 3.03 2.42 -11.75
C ALA A 84 1.61 2.05 -12.19
N PHE A 85 1.27 0.76 -12.05
CA PHE A 85 -0.08 0.22 -12.25
C PHE A 85 -0.66 0.48 -13.65
N GLY A 86 0.20 0.48 -14.66
CA GLY A 86 -0.21 0.71 -16.04
C GLY A 86 -0.82 2.10 -16.29
N CYS A 87 -0.33 3.14 -15.61
CA CYS A 87 -0.90 4.48 -15.64
C CYS A 87 -0.75 5.23 -16.97
N GLU A 88 -0.15 4.62 -17.97
CA GLU A 88 0.10 5.16 -19.32
C GLU A 88 0.87 6.49 -19.30
N LEU A 89 2.16 6.42 -19.62
CA LEU A 89 3.03 7.60 -19.65
C LEU A 89 2.60 8.59 -20.74
N PRO A 90 2.81 9.91 -20.55
CA PRO A 90 2.56 10.93 -21.57
C PRO A 90 3.39 10.65 -22.84
N GLU A 91 2.77 10.77 -24.04
CA GLU A 91 3.42 10.48 -25.32
C GLU A 91 4.71 11.29 -25.56
N ASN A 92 4.69 12.59 -25.18
CA ASN A 92 5.87 13.45 -25.33
C ASN A 92 7.00 12.99 -24.39
N TYR A 93 6.69 12.42 -23.21
CA TYR A 93 7.68 11.86 -22.32
C TYR A 93 8.28 10.54 -22.89
N VAL A 94 7.44 9.64 -23.41
CA VAL A 94 7.89 8.40 -24.08
C VAL A 94 8.75 8.72 -25.29
N SER A 95 8.36 9.71 -26.10
CA SER A 95 9.15 10.19 -27.23
C SER A 95 10.52 10.73 -26.81
N ALA A 96 10.55 11.47 -25.70
CA ALA A 96 11.80 11.97 -25.12
C ALA A 96 12.70 10.84 -24.59
N MET A 97 12.11 9.76 -24.03
CA MET A 97 12.85 8.56 -23.62
C MET A 97 13.57 7.89 -24.79
N ALA A 98 12.95 7.87 -25.97
CA ALA A 98 13.51 7.29 -27.20
C ALA A 98 14.61 8.14 -27.83
N GLY A 99 14.94 9.32 -27.27
CA GLY A 99 15.88 10.25 -27.90
C GLY A 99 15.32 10.96 -29.13
N ALA A 100 14.03 10.84 -29.41
CA ALA A 100 13.31 11.44 -30.51
C ALA A 100 12.96 12.92 -30.25
N CYS A 101 13.69 13.61 -29.38
CA CYS A 101 13.53 15.04 -29.23
C CYS A 101 14.18 15.70 -30.46
N SER A 102 13.36 16.10 -31.44
CA SER A 102 13.77 16.83 -32.61
C SER A 102 14.66 18.01 -32.21
N ARG A 103 15.82 18.13 -32.87
CA ARG A 103 16.72 19.27 -32.82
C ARG A 103 16.07 20.53 -33.43
N GLN A 104 14.94 20.97 -32.88
CA GLN A 104 14.30 22.22 -33.23
C GLN A 104 13.78 22.88 -31.96
N HIS A 105 14.59 23.66 -31.38
CA HIS A 105 14.48 24.86 -30.54
C HIS A 105 15.50 24.82 -29.42
N ASP A 106 16.73 25.24 -29.78
CA ASP A 106 17.67 25.82 -28.83
C ASP A 106 17.02 27.08 -28.24
N GLN A 107 16.45 26.98 -27.07
CA GLN A 107 16.30 28.11 -26.17
C GLN A 107 16.90 27.72 -24.83
N ILE A 108 18.05 28.34 -24.65
CA ILE A 108 18.83 28.44 -23.42
C ILE A 108 17.91 28.95 -22.30
N LEU A 109 17.57 28.12 -21.35
CA LEU A 109 17.13 28.56 -20.03
C LEU A 109 17.98 27.80 -18.99
N ASP A 110 18.80 28.64 -18.32
CA ASP A 110 19.62 28.33 -17.14
C ASP A 110 20.72 27.24 -17.27
N GLY A 111 21.89 27.68 -17.67
CA GLY A 111 23.23 27.51 -17.09
C GLY A 111 23.73 26.12 -16.63
N CYS A 112 23.08 25.00 -16.93
CA CYS A 112 23.58 23.66 -16.64
C CYS A 112 23.61 22.82 -17.92
N ILE A 113 24.73 22.84 -18.61
CA ILE A 113 25.05 21.87 -19.66
C ILE A 113 25.35 20.54 -18.95
N ASN A 114 24.34 19.70 -18.78
CA ASN A 114 24.57 18.28 -18.51
C ASN A 114 24.58 17.53 -19.84
N ILE A 115 25.75 17.39 -20.41
CA ILE A 115 26.02 16.42 -21.47
C ILE A 115 25.76 15.05 -20.86
N THR A 116 24.61 14.44 -21.17
CA THR A 116 24.42 13.01 -20.95
C THR A 116 25.31 12.29 -21.95
N GLU A 117 26.24 11.47 -21.44
CA GLU A 117 27.05 10.59 -22.24
C GLU A 117 26.14 9.82 -23.22
N GLU A 118 26.46 9.90 -24.50
CA GLU A 118 25.82 9.15 -25.57
C GLU A 118 25.87 7.66 -25.22
N GLY A 119 24.73 7.03 -25.02
CA GLY A 119 24.62 5.57 -24.99
C GLY A 119 24.00 4.90 -23.76
N THR A 120 23.64 5.58 -22.70
CA THR A 120 22.97 4.90 -21.56
C THR A 120 21.52 4.57 -21.90
N GLN A 121 21.24 3.27 -22.05
CA GLN A 121 19.89 2.77 -22.26
C GLN A 121 19.02 3.01 -21.02
N ARG A 122 17.94 3.78 -21.18
CA ARG A 122 16.96 4.00 -20.11
C ARG A 122 16.19 2.72 -19.81
N VAL A 123 15.94 2.46 -18.55
CA VAL A 123 15.15 1.31 -18.11
C VAL A 123 13.71 1.75 -17.84
N TRP A 124 12.75 1.16 -18.56
CA TRP A 124 11.33 1.40 -18.40
C TRP A 124 10.66 0.21 -17.71
N ILE A 125 10.11 0.43 -16.53
CA ILE A 125 9.44 -0.58 -15.72
C ILE A 125 7.94 -0.27 -15.68
N ASN A 126 7.10 -1.25 -15.98
CA ASN A 126 5.72 -1.26 -15.56
C ASN A 126 5.64 -1.99 -14.20
N LEU A 127 5.47 -1.23 -13.13
CA LEU A 127 5.26 -1.78 -11.80
C LEU A 127 3.79 -2.17 -11.68
N GLU A 128 3.54 -3.47 -11.70
CA GLU A 128 2.20 -4.05 -11.63
C GLU A 128 1.65 -4.06 -10.21
N TYR A 129 0.34 -4.29 -10.09
CA TYR A 129 -0.30 -4.52 -8.80
C TYR A 129 0.22 -5.81 -8.15
N LEU A 130 0.27 -5.80 -6.82
CA LEU A 130 0.58 -6.98 -6.02
C LEU A 130 -0.37 -8.15 -6.36
N SER A 131 0.21 -9.32 -6.62
CA SER A 131 -0.55 -10.54 -6.79
C SER A 131 0.12 -11.74 -6.09
N ALA A 132 -0.73 -12.63 -5.58
CA ALA A 132 -0.35 -13.94 -5.06
C ALA A 132 -0.59 -15.06 -6.09
N GLU A 133 -1.12 -14.74 -7.27
CA GLU A 133 -1.43 -15.69 -8.33
C GLU A 133 -0.15 -16.31 -8.89
N GLN A 134 -0.19 -17.60 -9.20
CA GLN A 134 1.00 -18.35 -9.63
C GLN A 134 1.55 -17.86 -10.97
N TRP A 135 0.69 -17.41 -11.89
CA TRP A 135 1.12 -16.99 -13.23
C TRP A 135 2.06 -15.78 -13.22
N VAL A 136 1.98 -14.92 -12.19
CA VAL A 136 2.83 -13.73 -12.10
C VAL A 136 4.33 -14.08 -12.00
N GLU A 137 4.65 -15.25 -11.47
CA GLU A 137 6.03 -15.72 -11.37
C GLU A 137 6.67 -15.92 -12.76
N GLY A 138 5.89 -16.40 -13.73
CA GLY A 138 6.31 -16.55 -15.12
C GLY A 138 6.32 -15.25 -15.92
N CYS A 139 5.64 -14.21 -15.45
CA CYS A 139 5.54 -12.92 -16.12
C CYS A 139 6.47 -11.85 -15.54
N HIS A 140 7.02 -12.10 -14.34
CA HIS A 140 7.91 -11.14 -13.68
C HIS A 140 9.21 -10.95 -14.46
N GLY A 141 9.53 -9.70 -14.78
CA GLY A 141 10.73 -9.32 -15.52
C GLY A 141 10.64 -9.53 -17.04
N LEU A 142 9.49 -9.93 -17.58
CA LEU A 142 9.29 -10.06 -19.02
C LEU A 142 9.44 -8.71 -19.72
N ALA A 143 10.12 -8.76 -20.88
CA ALA A 143 10.34 -7.64 -21.76
C ALA A 143 9.20 -7.48 -22.77
N SER A 144 8.75 -6.24 -22.97
CA SER A 144 7.78 -5.86 -24.00
C SER A 144 8.39 -4.73 -24.85
N PRO A 145 8.92 -5.05 -26.02
CA PRO A 145 9.42 -4.04 -26.95
C PRO A 145 8.30 -3.09 -27.40
N HIS A 146 8.60 -1.79 -27.42
CA HIS A 146 7.66 -0.81 -27.92
C HIS A 146 7.51 -0.93 -29.46
N PRO A 147 6.26 -0.94 -30.00
CA PRO A 147 6.05 -1.27 -31.41
C PRO A 147 6.66 -0.30 -32.43
N ARG A 148 6.95 0.95 -32.03
CA ARG A 148 7.41 2.03 -32.92
C ARG A 148 8.67 2.74 -32.48
N MET A 149 9.16 2.50 -31.28
CA MET A 149 10.32 3.23 -30.70
C MET A 149 11.34 2.23 -30.17
N PRO A 150 12.65 2.56 -30.15
CA PRO A 150 13.69 1.69 -29.63
C PRO A 150 13.67 1.66 -28.08
N LEU A 151 12.55 1.30 -27.51
CA LEU A 151 12.30 1.21 -26.08
C LEU A 151 11.78 -0.18 -25.73
N THR A 152 12.17 -0.66 -24.56
CA THR A 152 11.64 -1.91 -23.98
C THR A 152 11.10 -1.62 -22.61
N LYS A 153 9.84 -1.98 -22.39
CA LYS A 153 9.16 -1.95 -21.10
C LYS A 153 9.28 -3.32 -20.45
N TYR A 154 9.60 -3.37 -19.15
CA TYR A 154 9.66 -4.61 -18.39
C TYR A 154 8.53 -4.65 -17.38
N PHE A 155 7.81 -5.78 -17.31
CA PHE A 155 6.76 -5.99 -16.34
C PHE A 155 7.36 -6.45 -15.01
N PHE A 156 7.05 -5.75 -13.93
CA PHE A 156 7.60 -6.02 -12.61
C PHE A 156 6.47 -6.24 -11.62
N PHE A 157 6.30 -7.49 -11.19
CA PHE A 157 5.20 -7.90 -10.31
C PHE A 157 5.67 -7.98 -8.86
N PRO A 158 5.17 -7.12 -7.94
CA PRO A 158 5.25 -7.39 -6.51
C PRO A 158 4.56 -8.71 -6.17
N GLY A 159 5.07 -9.42 -5.17
CA GLY A 159 4.49 -10.73 -4.82
C GLY A 159 5.15 -11.36 -3.59
N PHE A 160 4.75 -12.59 -3.31
CA PHE A 160 5.01 -13.28 -2.05
C PHE A 160 6.10 -14.37 -2.18
N THR A 161 6.79 -14.47 -3.30
CA THR A 161 7.79 -15.52 -3.57
C THR A 161 9.12 -14.95 -4.06
N ALA A 162 10.16 -15.76 -4.05
CA ALA A 162 11.47 -15.39 -4.59
C ALA A 162 11.47 -15.16 -6.11
N ALA A 163 10.45 -15.67 -6.83
CA ALA A 163 10.28 -15.50 -8.28
C ALA A 163 9.52 -14.22 -8.65
N THR A 164 9.20 -13.36 -7.69
CA THR A 164 8.51 -12.08 -7.88
C THR A 164 9.35 -10.92 -7.34
N GLY A 165 8.87 -9.69 -7.51
CA GLY A 165 9.54 -8.48 -7.04
C GLY A 165 9.60 -8.33 -5.52
N GLY A 166 8.93 -9.19 -4.75
CA GLY A 166 8.83 -9.08 -3.30
C GLY A 166 7.85 -8.00 -2.84
N LEU A 167 7.80 -7.76 -1.55
CA LEU A 167 6.95 -6.75 -0.91
C LEU A 167 7.77 -5.53 -0.50
N LEU A 168 7.14 -4.36 -0.50
CA LEU A 168 7.75 -3.12 -0.04
C LEU A 168 8.02 -3.19 1.47
N ARG A 169 9.29 -3.02 1.87
CA ARG A 169 9.74 -3.11 3.27
C ARG A 169 10.98 -2.24 3.47
N GLU A 170 10.83 -1.15 4.18
CA GLU A 170 11.92 -0.26 4.50
C GLU A 170 12.91 -0.93 5.48
N LYS A 171 14.18 -0.57 5.35
CA LYS A 171 15.23 -1.04 6.25
C LYS A 171 14.91 -0.66 7.70
N GLY A 172 14.98 -1.64 8.59
CA GLY A 172 14.73 -1.44 10.01
C GLY A 172 13.25 -1.46 10.43
N LEU A 173 12.29 -1.63 9.49
CA LEU A 173 10.86 -1.66 9.80
C LEU A 173 10.51 -2.69 10.88
N LEU A 174 11.06 -3.89 10.79
CA LEU A 174 10.76 -4.95 11.77
C LEU A 174 11.29 -4.62 13.16
N ALA A 175 12.50 -4.06 13.25
CA ALA A 175 13.05 -3.61 14.52
C ALA A 175 12.25 -2.44 15.12
N GLN A 176 11.75 -1.53 14.28
CA GLN A 176 10.86 -0.44 14.72
C GLN A 176 9.55 -0.99 15.27
N ARG A 177 8.95 -1.99 14.61
CA ARG A 177 7.75 -2.69 15.11
C ARG A 177 8.01 -3.32 16.49
N GLU A 178 9.10 -4.06 16.66
CA GLU A 178 9.46 -4.71 17.92
C GLU A 178 9.67 -3.69 19.05
N ALA A 179 10.40 -2.63 18.77
CA ALA A 179 10.60 -1.54 19.72
C ALA A 179 9.27 -0.85 20.09
N PHE A 180 8.39 -0.62 19.13
CA PHE A 180 7.06 -0.05 19.37
C PHE A 180 6.21 -0.99 20.23
N GLN A 181 6.17 -2.28 19.92
CA GLN A 181 5.35 -3.26 20.64
C GLN A 181 5.81 -3.49 22.09
N SER A 182 7.05 -3.15 22.42
CA SER A 182 7.55 -3.20 23.81
C SER A 182 7.01 -2.06 24.69
N ASP A 183 6.64 -0.90 24.10
CA ASP A 183 6.03 0.24 24.80
C ASP A 183 5.03 0.98 23.90
N THR A 184 3.75 0.66 24.07
CA THR A 184 2.66 1.29 23.32
C THR A 184 1.99 2.46 24.06
N VAL A 185 2.41 2.77 25.30
CA VAL A 185 1.76 3.79 26.15
C VAL A 185 1.74 5.16 25.47
N LYS A 186 2.85 5.54 24.83
CA LYS A 186 2.96 6.81 24.11
C LYS A 186 1.94 6.90 22.98
N PHE A 187 1.76 5.82 22.21
CA PHE A 187 0.81 5.76 21.11
C PHE A 187 -0.64 5.98 21.58
N TRP A 188 -1.05 5.26 22.63
CA TRP A 188 -2.40 5.42 23.18
C TRP A 188 -2.65 6.85 23.68
N ARG A 189 -1.66 7.43 24.33
CA ARG A 189 -1.73 8.84 24.80
C ARG A 189 -1.85 9.82 23.63
N GLN A 190 -1.14 9.60 22.52
CA GLN A 190 -1.23 10.44 21.31
C GLN A 190 -2.63 10.37 20.69
N LEU A 191 -3.30 9.23 20.77
CA LEU A 191 -4.68 9.08 20.34
C LEU A 191 -5.70 9.67 21.35
N GLY A 192 -5.26 10.13 22.50
CA GLY A 192 -6.15 10.58 23.59
C GLY A 192 -6.90 9.44 24.27
N LEU A 193 -6.40 8.21 24.17
CA LEU A 193 -7.05 7.01 24.68
C LEU A 193 -6.20 6.38 25.81
N ALA A 194 -6.86 5.73 26.77
CA ALA A 194 -6.19 4.87 27.72
C ALA A 194 -5.69 3.59 27.03
N PRO A 195 -4.59 3.00 27.48
CA PRO A 195 -4.17 1.66 27.02
C PRO A 195 -5.30 0.65 27.17
N PRO A 196 -5.43 -0.35 26.27
CA PRO A 196 -6.49 -1.34 26.34
C PRO A 196 -6.34 -2.24 27.57
N ALA A 197 -7.44 -2.73 28.10
CA ALA A 197 -7.45 -3.76 29.12
C ALA A 197 -6.98 -5.10 28.54
N ALA A 198 -6.36 -5.95 29.33
CA ALA A 198 -5.84 -7.26 28.89
C ALA A 198 -6.94 -8.21 28.33
N THR A 199 -8.19 -7.98 28.69
CA THR A 199 -9.36 -8.74 28.23
C THR A 199 -10.00 -8.17 27.00
N GLU A 200 -9.59 -6.98 26.55
CA GLU A 200 -10.17 -6.25 25.45
C GLU A 200 -9.47 -6.65 24.13
N THR A 201 -10.22 -6.93 23.09
CA THR A 201 -9.69 -7.14 21.75
C THR A 201 -9.64 -5.80 21.01
N VAL A 202 -8.46 -5.41 20.55
CA VAL A 202 -8.25 -4.16 19.80
C VAL A 202 -8.20 -4.44 18.30
N VAL A 203 -9.04 -3.72 17.54
CA VAL A 203 -9.17 -3.92 16.09
C VAL A 203 -8.98 -2.59 15.37
N SER A 204 -8.21 -2.56 14.28
CA SER A 204 -8.24 -1.45 13.32
C SER A 204 -9.23 -1.76 12.20
N LEU A 205 -10.06 -0.77 11.83
CA LEU A 205 -11.05 -0.94 10.76
C LEU A 205 -10.81 0.10 9.66
N PHE A 206 -10.33 -0.37 8.51
CA PHE A 206 -10.15 0.42 7.30
C PHE A 206 -10.56 -0.41 6.09
N CYS A 207 -11.67 -0.05 5.43
CA CYS A 207 -12.27 -0.82 4.34
C CYS A 207 -12.89 0.11 3.29
N TYR A 208 -13.35 -0.45 2.17
CA TYR A 208 -14.18 0.26 1.18
C TYR A 208 -15.64 0.29 1.62
N ASP A 209 -16.42 1.18 1.00
CA ASP A 209 -17.84 1.38 1.33
C ASP A 209 -18.72 0.15 1.01
N SER A 210 -18.23 -0.75 0.16
CA SER A 210 -18.90 -2.01 -0.17
C SER A 210 -18.83 -3.08 0.92
N ALA A 211 -18.00 -2.88 1.96
CA ALA A 211 -17.87 -3.85 3.05
C ALA A 211 -19.16 -3.96 3.89
N PRO A 212 -19.51 -5.15 4.39
CA PRO A 212 -20.69 -5.36 5.25
C PRO A 212 -20.45 -4.88 6.69
N VAL A 213 -20.10 -3.59 6.86
CA VAL A 213 -19.64 -3.00 8.11
C VAL A 213 -20.68 -3.11 9.20
N SER A 214 -21.95 -2.80 8.93
CA SER A 214 -23.00 -2.85 9.96
C SER A 214 -23.14 -4.25 10.58
N ARG A 215 -23.02 -5.31 9.76
CA ARG A 215 -23.06 -6.71 10.25
C ARG A 215 -21.85 -7.03 11.14
N LEU A 216 -20.68 -6.52 10.79
CA LEU A 216 -19.46 -6.68 11.59
C LEU A 216 -19.60 -5.97 12.94
N LEU A 217 -20.09 -4.74 12.94
CA LEU A 217 -20.32 -3.96 14.17
C LEU A 217 -21.37 -4.61 15.07
N ASP A 218 -22.45 -5.17 14.51
CA ASP A 218 -23.47 -5.91 15.29
C ASP A 218 -22.85 -7.18 15.90
N SER A 219 -22.01 -7.91 15.15
CA SER A 219 -21.30 -9.08 15.65
C SER A 219 -20.36 -8.74 16.80
N TRP A 220 -19.63 -7.62 16.71
CA TRP A 220 -18.77 -7.14 17.79
C TRP A 220 -19.55 -6.62 19.00
N ALA A 221 -20.66 -5.94 18.78
CA ALA A 221 -21.54 -5.48 19.87
C ALA A 221 -22.12 -6.66 20.67
N ALA A 222 -22.39 -7.78 19.99
CA ALA A 222 -22.89 -9.02 20.60
C ALA A 222 -21.78 -9.97 21.10
N SER A 223 -20.51 -9.61 20.95
CA SER A 223 -19.40 -10.47 21.32
C SER A 223 -19.34 -10.72 22.82
N VAL A 224 -18.75 -11.87 23.24
CA VAL A 224 -18.59 -12.22 24.66
C VAL A 224 -17.52 -11.38 25.33
N THR A 225 -16.48 -11.00 24.59
CA THR A 225 -15.36 -10.19 25.09
C THR A 225 -15.45 -8.77 24.54
N PRO A 226 -15.05 -7.75 25.32
CA PRO A 226 -15.04 -6.37 24.86
C PRO A 226 -14.18 -6.20 23.61
N VAL A 227 -14.68 -5.44 22.63
CA VAL A 227 -13.99 -5.08 21.41
C VAL A 227 -13.81 -3.57 21.36
N ARG A 228 -12.58 -3.13 21.23
CA ARG A 228 -12.21 -1.75 20.94
C ARG A 228 -11.84 -1.62 19.48
N CYS A 229 -12.63 -0.89 18.72
CA CYS A 229 -12.36 -0.66 17.30
C CYS A 229 -11.87 0.77 17.07
N LEU A 230 -10.70 0.90 16.41
CA LEU A 230 -10.12 2.16 15.99
C LEU A 230 -10.46 2.38 14.51
N VAL A 231 -11.14 3.49 14.21
CA VAL A 231 -11.61 3.82 12.86
C VAL A 231 -10.97 5.12 12.40
N PRO A 232 -9.98 5.10 11.49
CA PRO A 232 -9.47 6.30 10.85
C PRO A 232 -10.56 7.04 10.08
N ALA A 233 -10.60 8.37 10.20
CA ALA A 233 -11.60 9.20 9.55
C ALA A 233 -11.57 9.01 8.02
N SER A 234 -12.64 8.49 7.47
CA SER A 234 -12.80 8.14 6.06
C SER A 234 -14.28 8.20 5.67
N HIS A 235 -14.63 7.84 4.45
CA HIS A 235 -16.03 7.71 4.00
C HIS A 235 -16.85 6.74 4.86
N LEU A 236 -16.19 5.77 5.50
CA LEU A 236 -16.78 4.80 6.40
C LEU A 236 -17.58 5.43 7.57
N LEU A 237 -17.22 6.65 7.97
CA LEU A 237 -17.91 7.34 9.08
C LEU A 237 -19.41 7.55 8.82
N GLN A 238 -19.82 7.70 7.56
CA GLN A 238 -21.24 7.85 7.23
C GLN A 238 -22.01 6.55 7.48
N GLN A 239 -21.45 5.39 7.11
CA GLN A 239 -22.05 4.08 7.38
C GLN A 239 -22.15 3.81 8.90
N ILE A 240 -21.07 4.12 9.63
CA ILE A 240 -21.04 3.93 11.09
C ILE A 240 -22.04 4.86 11.76
N ALA A 241 -22.17 6.11 11.33
CA ALA A 241 -23.14 7.06 11.84
C ALA A 241 -24.58 6.55 11.65
N GLY A 242 -24.90 6.05 10.46
CA GLY A 242 -26.18 5.41 10.16
C GLY A 242 -26.46 4.18 11.04
N TRP A 243 -25.47 3.31 11.22
CA TRP A 243 -25.57 2.15 12.10
C TRP A 243 -25.80 2.53 13.57
N ALA A 244 -25.12 3.58 14.04
CA ALA A 244 -25.24 4.08 15.41
C ALA A 244 -26.50 4.92 15.67
N GLY A 245 -27.24 5.30 14.62
CA GLY A 245 -28.38 6.22 14.73
C GLY A 245 -27.97 7.66 15.05
N ILE A 246 -26.77 8.07 14.66
CA ILE A 246 -26.17 9.38 14.91
C ILE A 246 -26.08 10.13 13.57
N GLN A 247 -26.36 11.44 13.57
CA GLN A 247 -26.33 12.23 12.34
C GLN A 247 -24.92 12.35 11.73
N THR A 248 -23.91 12.59 12.56
CA THR A 248 -22.53 12.79 12.11
C THR A 248 -21.53 12.24 13.13
N LEU A 249 -20.42 11.70 12.65
CA LEU A 249 -19.27 11.30 13.44
C LEU A 249 -18.05 12.08 12.99
N ALA A 250 -17.21 12.49 13.94
CA ALA A 250 -15.96 13.20 13.70
C ALA A 250 -14.84 12.60 14.54
N PRO A 251 -13.56 12.86 14.18
CA PRO A 251 -12.43 12.47 15.00
C PRO A 251 -12.57 12.93 16.46
N GLY A 252 -12.25 12.04 17.39
CA GLY A 252 -12.44 12.22 18.83
C GLY A 252 -13.78 11.68 19.35
N ALA A 253 -14.76 11.38 18.47
CA ALA A 253 -16.00 10.75 18.88
C ALA A 253 -15.78 9.28 19.26
N SER A 254 -16.61 8.80 20.21
CA SER A 254 -16.70 7.39 20.59
C SER A 254 -18.14 6.93 20.60
N VAL A 255 -18.39 5.70 20.18
CA VAL A 255 -19.71 5.05 20.20
C VAL A 255 -19.60 3.76 20.98
N LEU A 256 -20.46 3.60 21.98
CA LEU A 256 -20.56 2.37 22.78
C LEU A 256 -21.88 1.67 22.47
N ARG A 257 -21.82 0.39 22.08
CA ARG A 257 -23.01 -0.45 21.90
C ARG A 257 -22.67 -1.90 22.27
N GLY A 258 -23.35 -2.43 23.29
CA GLY A 258 -23.02 -3.75 23.83
C GLY A 258 -21.57 -3.84 24.29
N ASN A 259 -20.85 -4.85 23.82
CA ASN A 259 -19.42 -5.02 24.10
C ASN A 259 -18.49 -4.34 23.07
N LEU A 260 -19.01 -3.51 22.17
CA LEU A 260 -18.23 -2.76 21.19
C LEU A 260 -18.06 -1.30 21.62
N THR A 261 -16.81 -0.84 21.68
CA THR A 261 -16.46 0.58 21.74
C THR A 261 -15.74 0.99 20.45
N LEU A 262 -16.36 1.87 19.67
CA LEU A 262 -15.74 2.48 18.49
C LEU A 262 -15.07 3.78 18.90
N HIS A 263 -13.83 3.99 18.47
CA HIS A 263 -13.14 5.28 18.57
C HIS A 263 -12.82 5.80 17.17
N ILE A 264 -13.36 6.96 16.85
CA ILE A 264 -13.06 7.65 15.59
C ILE A 264 -11.78 8.45 15.78
N ILE A 265 -10.73 8.05 15.08
CA ILE A 265 -9.44 8.72 15.13
C ILE A 265 -9.23 9.58 13.86
N SER A 266 -8.36 10.59 13.94
CA SER A 266 -7.98 11.37 12.78
C SER A 266 -7.41 10.48 11.68
N PHE A 267 -7.47 10.94 10.43
CA PHE A 267 -6.75 10.28 9.36
C PHE A 267 -5.25 10.32 9.67
N LEU A 268 -4.57 9.20 9.48
CA LEU A 268 -3.19 9.01 9.92
C LEU A 268 -2.20 9.21 8.76
N SER A 269 -0.99 9.70 9.09
CA SER A 269 0.16 9.57 8.18
C SER A 269 0.50 8.09 7.97
N GLN A 270 1.31 7.77 6.96
CA GLN A 270 1.70 6.38 6.73
C GLN A 270 2.45 5.77 7.92
N GLU A 271 3.29 6.54 8.58
CA GLU A 271 4.05 6.08 9.75
C GLU A 271 3.13 5.82 10.96
N ASP A 272 2.19 6.73 11.20
CA ASP A 272 1.21 6.58 12.29
C ASP A 272 0.25 5.43 12.01
N TYR A 273 -0.07 5.18 10.72
CA TYR A 273 -0.87 4.03 10.32
C TYR A 273 -0.15 2.70 10.56
N ASP A 274 1.16 2.63 10.29
CA ASP A 274 1.96 1.47 10.66
C ASP A 274 1.90 1.21 12.18
N ALA A 275 2.04 2.25 12.99
CA ALA A 275 1.92 2.16 14.44
C ALA A 275 0.53 1.68 14.89
N LEU A 276 -0.54 2.13 14.23
CA LEU A 276 -1.90 1.63 14.46
C LEU A 276 -2.00 0.13 14.23
N LEU A 277 -1.47 -0.36 13.10
CA LEU A 277 -1.49 -1.79 12.77
C LEU A 277 -0.69 -2.63 13.78
N TRP A 278 0.41 -2.09 14.30
CA TRP A 278 1.23 -2.77 15.31
C TRP A 278 0.58 -2.82 16.69
N ALA A 279 -0.27 -1.83 17.01
CA ALA A 279 -0.95 -1.72 18.29
C ALA A 279 -2.20 -2.59 18.40
N CYS A 280 -2.79 -2.99 17.28
CA CYS A 280 -4.03 -3.76 17.25
C CYS A 280 -3.79 -5.27 17.26
N ASP A 281 -4.77 -6.03 17.77
CA ASP A 281 -4.76 -7.51 17.79
C ASP A 281 -5.21 -8.09 16.45
N CYS A 282 -6.06 -7.35 15.70
CA CYS A 282 -6.52 -7.74 14.37
C CYS A 282 -6.68 -6.48 13.50
N ASN A 283 -6.29 -6.60 12.23
CA ASN A 283 -6.28 -5.50 11.29
C ASN A 283 -7.19 -5.75 10.09
N PHE A 284 -8.25 -4.98 9.96
CA PHE A 284 -9.03 -4.90 8.73
C PHE A 284 -8.40 -3.84 7.83
N VAL A 285 -7.91 -4.28 6.67
CA VAL A 285 -7.16 -3.44 5.73
C VAL A 285 -7.74 -3.54 4.33
N ARG A 286 -7.44 -2.56 3.48
CA ARG A 286 -7.95 -2.52 2.10
C ARG A 286 -6.85 -2.22 1.08
N GLY A 287 -7.18 -2.47 -0.19
CA GLY A 287 -6.31 -2.14 -1.32
C GLY A 287 -4.95 -2.80 -1.21
N GLU A 288 -3.88 -2.08 -1.59
CA GLU A 288 -2.54 -2.66 -1.67
C GLU A 288 -1.60 -2.17 -0.55
N ASP A 289 -1.40 -0.85 -0.38
CA ASP A 289 -0.44 -0.32 0.61
C ASP A 289 -0.75 -0.83 2.02
N SER A 290 -1.98 -0.64 2.51
CA SER A 290 -2.37 -1.07 3.85
C SER A 290 -2.33 -2.60 4.02
N PHE A 291 -2.58 -3.35 2.96
CA PHE A 291 -2.48 -4.80 2.96
C PHE A 291 -1.03 -5.28 3.10
N VAL A 292 -0.09 -4.68 2.36
CA VAL A 292 1.35 -4.96 2.52
C VAL A 292 1.81 -4.61 3.94
N ARG A 293 1.36 -3.49 4.49
CA ARG A 293 1.75 -3.07 5.85
C ARG A 293 1.21 -4.02 6.92
N ALA A 294 0.02 -4.59 6.72
CA ALA A 294 -0.56 -5.58 7.63
C ALA A 294 0.26 -6.89 7.67
N GLN A 295 0.90 -7.29 6.56
CA GLN A 295 1.85 -8.43 6.57
C GLN A 295 2.99 -8.17 7.57
N TRP A 296 3.55 -6.95 7.53
CA TRP A 296 4.67 -6.57 8.41
C TRP A 296 4.26 -6.28 9.85
N ALA A 297 2.99 -6.04 10.11
CA ALA A 297 2.47 -5.88 11.47
C ALA A 297 2.59 -7.17 12.30
N ALA A 298 2.70 -8.32 11.65
CA ALA A 298 2.72 -9.64 12.29
C ALA A 298 1.53 -9.85 13.24
N ARG A 299 0.36 -9.40 12.81
CA ARG A 299 -0.93 -9.52 13.49
C ARG A 299 -1.95 -10.17 12.55
N PRO A 300 -2.95 -10.89 13.07
CA PRO A 300 -4.08 -11.34 12.27
C PRO A 300 -4.64 -10.21 11.42
N LEU A 301 -4.93 -10.49 10.16
CA LEU A 301 -5.45 -9.51 9.22
C LEU A 301 -6.68 -10.02 8.48
N VAL A 302 -7.51 -9.08 8.06
CA VAL A 302 -8.63 -9.33 7.15
C VAL A 302 -8.52 -8.33 6.01
N TRP A 303 -8.36 -8.84 4.80
CA TRP A 303 -8.18 -8.02 3.61
C TRP A 303 -9.51 -7.75 2.91
N HIS A 304 -9.85 -6.48 2.71
CA HIS A 304 -10.88 -6.05 1.78
C HIS A 304 -10.21 -5.66 0.47
N ILE A 305 -10.24 -6.57 -0.48
CA ILE A 305 -9.62 -6.37 -1.79
C ILE A 305 -10.39 -5.33 -2.60
N TYR A 306 -9.69 -4.55 -3.45
CA TYR A 306 -10.33 -3.56 -4.30
C TYR A 306 -11.32 -4.22 -5.27
N PRO A 307 -12.62 -3.87 -5.23
CA PRO A 307 -13.61 -4.46 -6.11
C PRO A 307 -13.30 -4.17 -7.59
N GLN A 308 -13.23 -5.21 -8.40
CA GLN A 308 -13.00 -5.12 -9.85
C GLN A 308 -14.20 -5.69 -10.60
N GLN A 309 -14.34 -5.29 -11.86
CA GLN A 309 -15.36 -5.88 -12.75
C GLN A 309 -15.11 -7.38 -12.91
N ASP A 310 -16.17 -8.12 -13.25
CA ASP A 310 -16.14 -9.58 -13.48
C ASP A 310 -15.59 -10.41 -12.31
N GLN A 311 -15.63 -9.87 -11.08
CA GLN A 311 -15.17 -10.55 -9.86
C GLN A 311 -13.69 -11.02 -9.90
N ALA A 312 -12.86 -10.45 -10.78
CA ALA A 312 -11.44 -10.78 -10.90
C ALA A 312 -10.67 -10.61 -9.56
N HIS A 313 -11.11 -9.68 -8.72
CA HIS A 313 -10.57 -9.47 -7.38
C HIS A 313 -10.73 -10.70 -6.47
N LEU A 314 -11.79 -11.51 -6.64
CA LEU A 314 -11.99 -12.72 -5.83
C LEU A 314 -10.96 -13.80 -6.17
N VAL A 315 -10.54 -13.90 -7.44
CA VAL A 315 -9.46 -14.83 -7.83
C VAL A 315 -8.15 -14.44 -7.16
N LYS A 316 -7.84 -13.16 -7.09
CA LYS A 316 -6.66 -12.64 -6.37
C LYS A 316 -6.74 -12.89 -4.87
N LEU A 317 -7.94 -12.73 -4.28
CA LEU A 317 -8.18 -13.03 -2.87
C LEU A 317 -7.92 -14.51 -2.57
N GLU A 318 -8.48 -15.42 -3.38
CA GLU A 318 -8.28 -16.87 -3.19
C GLU A 318 -6.81 -17.25 -3.35
N ALA A 319 -6.11 -16.72 -4.34
CA ALA A 319 -4.67 -16.94 -4.51
C ALA A 319 -3.85 -16.51 -3.29
N PHE A 320 -4.21 -15.38 -2.67
CA PHE A 320 -3.59 -14.96 -1.41
C PHE A 320 -3.93 -15.94 -0.27
N LEU A 321 -5.19 -16.30 -0.12
CA LEU A 321 -5.65 -17.22 0.93
C LEU A 321 -5.02 -18.61 0.79
N ASP A 322 -4.75 -19.06 -0.44
CA ASP A 322 -4.05 -20.33 -0.67
C ASP A 322 -2.63 -20.31 -0.09
N ARG A 323 -1.92 -19.20 -0.27
CA ARG A 323 -0.58 -19.03 0.30
C ARG A 323 -0.62 -18.80 1.81
N TYR A 324 -1.47 -17.87 2.27
CA TYR A 324 -1.55 -17.47 3.66
C TYR A 324 -2.03 -18.60 4.57
N CYS A 325 -3.00 -19.41 4.12
CA CYS A 325 -3.55 -20.49 4.93
C CYS A 325 -2.80 -21.82 4.83
N HIS A 326 -1.72 -21.90 4.02
CA HIS A 326 -1.01 -23.16 3.75
C HIS A 326 -0.52 -23.86 5.04
N ASP A 327 0.03 -23.10 5.97
CA ASP A 327 0.61 -23.63 7.21
C ASP A 327 -0.35 -23.54 8.43
N LEU A 328 -1.61 -23.17 8.21
CA LEU A 328 -2.64 -23.18 9.25
C LEU A 328 -3.25 -24.58 9.41
N MET A 329 -3.61 -24.90 10.66
CA MET A 329 -4.43 -26.11 10.91
C MET A 329 -5.77 -26.01 10.16
N PRO A 330 -6.33 -27.13 9.68
CA PRO A 330 -7.50 -27.14 8.78
C PRO A 330 -8.70 -26.31 9.25
N ASP A 331 -9.05 -26.40 10.54
CA ASP A 331 -10.19 -25.67 11.09
C ASP A 331 -9.95 -24.16 11.09
N ALA A 332 -8.75 -23.71 11.48
CA ALA A 332 -8.38 -22.31 11.46
C ALA A 332 -8.26 -21.77 10.01
N ALA A 333 -7.71 -22.58 9.08
CA ALA A 333 -7.65 -22.24 7.66
C ALA A 333 -9.05 -22.05 7.08
N THR A 334 -9.98 -22.96 7.41
CA THR A 334 -11.38 -22.88 7.00
C THR A 334 -12.04 -21.61 7.55
N ALA A 335 -11.84 -21.30 8.83
CA ALA A 335 -12.39 -20.10 9.45
C ALA A 335 -11.86 -18.81 8.80
N VAL A 336 -10.54 -18.73 8.52
CA VAL A 336 -9.93 -17.60 7.82
C VAL A 336 -10.52 -17.42 6.42
N ARG A 337 -10.57 -18.48 5.62
CA ARG A 337 -11.11 -18.43 4.25
C ARG A 337 -12.58 -18.03 4.25
N THR A 338 -13.39 -18.65 5.10
CA THR A 338 -14.81 -18.35 5.22
C THR A 338 -15.02 -16.88 5.60
N PHE A 339 -14.30 -16.37 6.60
CA PHE A 339 -14.46 -15.01 7.06
C PHE A 339 -14.03 -13.97 5.98
N HIS A 340 -12.91 -14.21 5.28
CA HIS A 340 -12.49 -13.34 4.18
C HIS A 340 -13.49 -13.31 3.03
N ARG A 341 -14.07 -14.46 2.65
CA ARG A 341 -15.11 -14.52 1.61
C ARG A 341 -16.37 -13.80 2.05
N GLN A 342 -16.81 -13.97 3.29
CA GLN A 342 -17.95 -13.23 3.86
C GLN A 342 -17.69 -11.74 3.91
N TRP A 343 -16.46 -11.32 4.22
CA TRP A 343 -16.07 -9.89 4.28
C TRP A 343 -16.02 -9.23 2.90
N ASN A 344 -15.66 -9.96 1.86
CA ASN A 344 -15.58 -9.47 0.48
C ASN A 344 -16.84 -9.75 -0.36
N GLY A 345 -17.90 -10.28 0.25
CA GLY A 345 -19.17 -10.61 -0.40
C GLY A 345 -20.37 -10.32 0.50
N ASP A 346 -21.50 -10.97 0.21
CA ASP A 346 -22.77 -10.74 0.89
C ASP A 346 -23.08 -11.73 2.03
N GLY A 347 -22.09 -12.48 2.50
CA GLY A 347 -22.27 -13.53 3.51
C GLY A 347 -22.57 -13.01 4.92
N ASN A 348 -23.08 -13.88 5.78
CA ASN A 348 -23.19 -13.62 7.22
C ASN A 348 -21.80 -13.71 7.83
N LEU A 349 -21.33 -12.64 8.48
CA LEU A 349 -20.04 -12.59 9.14
C LEU A 349 -20.08 -13.39 10.45
N ASP A 350 -19.23 -14.41 10.53
CA ASP A 350 -19.02 -15.19 11.76
C ASP A 350 -17.71 -14.77 12.44
N TRP A 351 -17.74 -13.63 13.12
CA TRP A 351 -16.59 -13.15 13.90
C TRP A 351 -16.18 -14.15 14.97
N SER A 352 -17.14 -14.75 15.68
CA SER A 352 -16.86 -15.70 16.77
C SER A 352 -16.13 -16.95 16.25
N GLY A 353 -16.62 -17.50 15.13
CA GLY A 353 -15.99 -18.65 14.46
C GLY A 353 -14.58 -18.35 13.96
N PHE A 354 -14.31 -17.13 13.50
CA PHE A 354 -12.97 -16.67 13.13
C PHE A 354 -12.09 -16.42 14.36
N TRP A 355 -12.57 -15.62 15.33
CA TRP A 355 -11.76 -15.12 16.43
C TRP A 355 -11.49 -16.11 17.55
N GLN A 356 -12.22 -17.24 17.61
CA GLN A 356 -11.90 -18.34 18.52
C GLN A 356 -10.47 -18.88 18.30
N PHE A 357 -9.94 -18.78 17.08
CA PHE A 357 -8.59 -19.20 16.71
C PHE A 357 -7.51 -18.13 16.94
N ARG A 358 -7.83 -16.98 17.60
CA ARG A 358 -6.94 -15.81 17.71
C ARG A 358 -5.48 -16.13 18.13
N ALA A 359 -5.32 -17.04 19.10
CA ALA A 359 -3.97 -17.42 19.56
C ALA A 359 -3.15 -18.15 18.48
N GLN A 360 -3.80 -18.97 17.67
CA GLN A 360 -3.18 -19.64 16.53
C GLN A 360 -2.92 -18.67 15.39
N LEU A 361 -3.87 -17.80 15.10
CA LEU A 361 -3.74 -16.77 14.06
C LEU A 361 -2.61 -15.78 14.37
N GLN A 362 -2.43 -15.42 15.66
CA GLN A 362 -1.32 -14.56 16.08
C GLN A 362 0.04 -15.24 15.83
N ARG A 363 0.19 -16.51 16.23
CA ARG A 363 1.44 -17.25 15.97
C ARG A 363 1.70 -17.40 14.48
N HIS A 364 0.66 -17.68 13.71
CA HIS A 364 0.75 -17.81 12.25
C HIS A 364 1.17 -16.46 11.62
N ALA A 365 0.54 -15.35 12.00
CA ALA A 365 0.88 -14.02 11.46
C ALA A 365 2.35 -13.64 11.74
N THR A 366 2.88 -14.02 12.90
CA THR A 366 4.28 -13.83 13.22
C THR A 366 5.19 -14.67 12.31
N ALA A 367 4.92 -15.96 12.21
CA ALA A 367 5.69 -16.88 11.36
C ALA A 367 5.62 -16.50 9.87
N TRP A 368 4.46 -16.05 9.41
CA TRP A 368 4.23 -15.54 8.05
C TRP A 368 5.09 -14.30 7.76
N ALA A 369 5.09 -13.31 8.66
CA ALA A 369 5.91 -12.12 8.51
C ALA A 369 7.43 -12.45 8.49
N GLU A 370 7.86 -13.40 9.33
CA GLU A 370 9.24 -13.89 9.34
C GLU A 370 9.61 -14.62 8.04
N GLN A 371 8.71 -15.44 7.50
CA GLN A 371 8.89 -16.12 6.22
C GLN A 371 9.04 -15.10 5.09
N LEU A 372 8.17 -14.11 5.00
CA LEU A 372 8.25 -13.04 4.00
C LEU A 372 9.54 -12.22 4.16
N ALA A 373 10.01 -12.02 5.39
CA ALA A 373 11.22 -11.26 5.67
C ALA A 373 12.52 -11.93 5.15
N ARG A 374 12.47 -13.22 4.84
CA ARG A 374 13.60 -13.95 4.22
C ARG A 374 13.83 -13.56 2.77
N PHE A 375 12.79 -13.05 2.10
CA PHE A 375 12.90 -12.54 0.74
C PHE A 375 13.45 -11.11 0.72
N LYS A 376 14.08 -10.76 -0.38
CA LYS A 376 14.45 -9.37 -0.67
C LYS A 376 13.20 -8.54 -0.87
N ASP A 377 13.26 -7.27 -0.44
CA ASP A 377 12.14 -6.35 -0.60
C ASP A 377 12.05 -5.80 -2.04
N LEU A 378 10.92 -5.16 -2.35
CA LEU A 378 10.60 -4.62 -3.66
C LEU A 378 11.64 -3.62 -4.16
N ALA A 379 12.09 -2.70 -3.32
CA ALA A 379 13.07 -1.69 -3.72
C ALA A 379 14.43 -2.33 -4.03
N TYR A 380 14.86 -3.30 -3.22
CA TYR A 380 16.09 -4.06 -3.49
C TYR A 380 16.02 -4.74 -4.87
N ASN A 381 14.96 -5.49 -5.14
CA ASN A 381 14.82 -6.24 -6.39
C ASN A 381 14.72 -5.30 -7.60
N LEU A 382 13.97 -4.20 -7.52
CA LEU A 382 13.92 -3.16 -8.56
C LEU A 382 15.29 -2.55 -8.85
N VAL A 383 16.01 -2.17 -7.80
CA VAL A 383 17.33 -1.54 -7.95
C VAL A 383 18.32 -2.48 -8.62
N HIS A 384 18.36 -3.75 -8.23
CA HIS A 384 19.27 -4.73 -8.84
C HIS A 384 18.86 -5.02 -10.28
N PHE A 385 17.58 -5.24 -10.54
CA PHE A 385 17.06 -5.43 -11.89
C PHE A 385 17.42 -4.28 -12.85
N CYS A 386 17.32 -3.04 -12.37
CA CYS A 386 17.65 -1.86 -13.18
C CYS A 386 19.16 -1.72 -13.38
N LYS A 387 19.98 -1.93 -12.33
CA LYS A 387 21.45 -1.86 -12.45
C LYS A 387 22.02 -2.84 -13.46
N ASP A 388 21.49 -4.06 -13.49
CA ASP A 388 21.93 -5.09 -14.44
C ASP A 388 21.66 -4.70 -15.90
N ARG A 389 20.74 -3.75 -16.13
CA ARG A 389 20.33 -3.28 -17.47
C ARG A 389 20.93 -1.93 -17.86
N THR A 390 21.29 -1.10 -16.88
CA THR A 390 22.00 0.16 -17.15
C THR A 390 23.50 -0.04 -17.34
N ASN A 391 24.06 -1.15 -16.87
CA ASN A 391 25.48 -1.48 -17.00
C ASN A 391 25.79 -2.34 -18.25
N ARG A 392 24.81 -2.57 -19.12
CA ARG A 392 24.95 -3.24 -20.40
C ARG A 392 24.99 -2.24 -21.55
#